data_22a8f11ec7c39311a49b27cdb37429c9
#
_entry.id   22a8f11ec7c39311a49b27cdb37429c9
#
_cell.length_a   1.000
_cell.length_b   1.000
_cell.length_c   1.000
_cell.angle_alpha   90.00
_cell.angle_beta   90.00
_cell.angle_gamma   90.00
#
_symmetry.space_group_name_H-M   'P 1'
#
loop_
_entity.id
_entity.type
_entity.pdbx_description
1 polymer ?
#
loop_
_entity_poly.entity_id
_entity_poly.type
_entity_poly.pdbx_seq_one_letter_code
_entity_poly.pdbx_strand_id
1 'polypeptide(L)'
;MPGKLLRSVLIGLLVGGLLLALMPSLRQWQLAPTTQNDTADDSPASYNAAVRRAAPAVVNVYNRALNSTSHNQLTLGSGVIMDQRGYILTNKHVINDADQIIVALQDGRVFEALLVGSDSLTDLAVLKINATGGLPVIPINPKRTPHIGDVVLAIGNPYNLVQTITQGIISATGRIGLNPTGRQNFLQTDASINHGNSGGALVNSLGELMGINTLSFDKSNDGETPEGIGFAIPFQLATKIMDKLIRDGRVIRGYIGISGREIAPLHAQGGGIDQIQGIVVNDVAPDGPAAQAGIRANDVIISVNDKPAVSALETMDQVAEIRPGSEIPVVIMRDDKKITLHIAVQEYPATN
;
A
#
# COMPACT_ATOMS: atom_id res chain seq x y z
N MET A 1 -66.31 -60.97 -9.01
CA MET A 1 -65.85 -59.61 -9.37
C MET A 1 -64.34 -59.30 -9.08
N PRO A 2 -63.53 -60.19 -8.52
CA PRO A 2 -62.10 -59.86 -8.22
C PRO A 2 -61.20 -59.79 -9.46
N GLY A 3 -61.52 -60.51 -10.55
CA GLY A 3 -60.63 -60.56 -11.72
C GLY A 3 -60.52 -59.26 -12.53
N LYS A 4 -61.53 -58.38 -12.49
CA LYS A 4 -61.49 -57.09 -13.20
C LYS A 4 -60.64 -56.08 -12.47
N LEU A 5 -60.67 -56.10 -11.13
CA LEU A 5 -59.86 -55.22 -10.29
C LEU A 5 -58.34 -55.56 -10.42
N LEU A 6 -58.03 -56.86 -10.42
CA LEU A 6 -56.66 -57.34 -10.58
C LEU A 6 -56.05 -56.95 -11.93
N ARG A 7 -56.84 -57.02 -12.99
CA ARG A 7 -56.44 -56.62 -14.34
C ARG A 7 -56.21 -55.13 -14.46
N SER A 8 -57.02 -54.29 -13.82
CA SER A 8 -56.85 -52.83 -13.82
C SER A 8 -55.58 -52.40 -13.06
N VAL A 9 -55.27 -53.07 -11.94
CA VAL A 9 -54.05 -52.82 -11.16
C VAL A 9 -52.80 -53.22 -11.95
N LEU A 10 -52.86 -54.40 -12.62
CA LEU A 10 -51.73 -54.84 -13.48
C LEU A 10 -51.46 -53.91 -14.68
N ILE A 11 -52.56 -53.44 -15.33
CA ILE A 11 -52.41 -52.46 -16.43
C ILE A 11 -51.91 -51.16 -15.92
N GLY A 12 -52.32 -50.67 -14.74
CA GLY A 12 -51.80 -49.44 -14.12
C GLY A 12 -50.30 -49.52 -13.77
N LEU A 13 -49.84 -50.66 -13.25
CA LEU A 13 -48.41 -50.91 -12.97
C LEU A 13 -47.56 -51.00 -14.24
N LEU A 14 -48.07 -51.63 -15.31
CA LEU A 14 -47.44 -51.72 -16.60
C LEU A 14 -47.30 -50.33 -17.27
N VAL A 15 -48.34 -49.53 -17.25
CA VAL A 15 -48.35 -48.17 -17.82
C VAL A 15 -47.46 -47.27 -17.00
N GLY A 16 -47.50 -47.34 -15.67
CA GLY A 16 -46.59 -46.57 -14.78
C GLY A 16 -45.13 -46.95 -14.97
N GLY A 17 -44.81 -48.25 -15.10
CA GLY A 17 -43.48 -48.75 -15.39
C GLY A 17 -42.97 -48.31 -16.77
N LEU A 18 -43.85 -48.32 -17.79
CA LEU A 18 -43.53 -47.86 -19.14
C LEU A 18 -43.27 -46.34 -19.19
N LEU A 19 -44.04 -45.54 -18.44
CA LEU A 19 -43.84 -44.09 -18.31
C LEU A 19 -42.51 -43.76 -17.61
N LEU A 20 -42.18 -44.52 -16.55
CA LEU A 20 -40.90 -44.39 -15.87
C LEU A 20 -39.71 -44.82 -16.74
N ALA A 21 -39.90 -45.75 -17.66
CA ALA A 21 -38.87 -46.19 -18.59
C ALA A 21 -38.66 -45.23 -19.77
N LEU A 22 -39.75 -44.59 -20.24
CA LEU A 22 -39.72 -43.69 -21.41
C LEU A 22 -39.44 -42.21 -21.06
N MET A 23 -39.57 -41.81 -19.80
CA MET A 23 -39.30 -40.46 -19.35
C MET A 23 -38.19 -40.47 -18.29
N PRO A 24 -36.91 -40.45 -18.71
CA PRO A 24 -35.76 -40.42 -17.77
C PRO A 24 -35.82 -39.29 -16.77
N SER A 25 -36.46 -38.17 -17.12
CA SER A 25 -36.65 -37.01 -16.25
C SER A 25 -37.50 -37.27 -15.02
N LEU A 26 -38.49 -38.20 -15.10
CA LEU A 26 -39.31 -38.59 -13.96
C LEU A 26 -38.57 -39.56 -13.01
N ARG A 27 -37.58 -40.27 -13.50
CA ARG A 27 -36.72 -41.14 -12.69
C ARG A 27 -35.70 -40.37 -11.87
N GLN A 28 -35.27 -39.20 -12.35
CA GLN A 28 -34.36 -38.33 -11.63
C GLN A 28 -35.05 -37.65 -10.44
N TRP A 29 -36.35 -37.48 -10.45
CA TRP A 29 -37.10 -36.85 -9.34
C TRP A 29 -37.25 -37.75 -8.10
N GLN A 30 -37.14 -39.05 -8.24
CA GLN A 30 -37.26 -39.98 -7.11
C GLN A 30 -35.94 -40.52 -6.59
N LEU A 31 -34.80 -40.24 -7.25
CA LEU A 31 -33.49 -40.75 -6.88
C LEU A 31 -32.43 -39.61 -6.76
N ALA A 32 -32.84 -38.37 -6.75
CA ALA A 32 -31.96 -37.35 -6.21
C ALA A 32 -31.83 -37.62 -4.71
N PRO A 33 -30.68 -38.10 -4.21
CA PRO A 33 -30.45 -37.97 -2.80
C PRO A 33 -30.54 -36.48 -2.54
N THR A 34 -31.42 -36.06 -1.69
CA THR A 34 -31.34 -34.80 -0.97
C THR A 34 -30.07 -34.88 -0.14
N THR A 35 -28.91 -34.78 -0.80
CA THR A 35 -27.73 -34.21 -0.16
C THR A 35 -28.04 -32.73 -0.09
N GLN A 36 -28.98 -32.36 0.75
CA GLN A 36 -28.89 -31.16 1.53
C GLN A 36 -27.63 -31.34 2.40
N ASN A 37 -26.48 -31.16 1.75
CA ASN A 37 -25.34 -30.62 2.44
C ASN A 37 -25.58 -29.10 2.62
N ASP A 38 -26.71 -28.77 3.26
CA ASP A 38 -26.84 -27.61 4.11
C ASP A 38 -26.21 -27.95 5.46
N THR A 39 -24.97 -28.41 5.43
CA THR A 39 -24.02 -27.92 6.41
C THR A 39 -23.72 -26.51 5.89
N ALA A 40 -24.63 -25.56 6.15
CA ALA A 40 -24.19 -24.22 6.42
C ALA A 40 -22.94 -24.43 7.26
N ASP A 41 -21.79 -24.04 6.69
CA ASP A 41 -20.51 -24.15 7.41
C ASP A 41 -20.74 -23.33 8.69
N ASP A 42 -21.08 -24.03 9.79
CA ASP A 42 -21.38 -23.45 11.10
C ASP A 42 -20.11 -22.89 11.71
N SER A 43 -19.01 -22.88 10.92
CA SER A 43 -17.79 -22.24 11.28
C SER A 43 -17.97 -20.71 11.22
N PRO A 44 -17.70 -20.02 12.33
CA PRO A 44 -17.81 -18.56 12.36
C PRO A 44 -16.89 -17.94 11.32
N ALA A 45 -17.36 -16.87 10.65
CA ALA A 45 -16.52 -16.09 9.74
C ALA A 45 -15.24 -15.65 10.48
N SER A 46 -14.09 -16.08 10.00
CA SER A 46 -12.82 -15.91 10.72
C SER A 46 -11.68 -15.59 9.76
N TYR A 47 -10.85 -14.63 10.16
CA TYR A 47 -9.59 -14.30 9.48
C TYR A 47 -8.39 -15.11 10.00
N ASN A 48 -8.61 -16.14 10.80
CA ASN A 48 -7.55 -16.95 11.41
C ASN A 48 -6.54 -17.48 10.37
N ALA A 49 -7.01 -17.88 9.19
CA ALA A 49 -6.12 -18.36 8.12
C ALA A 49 -5.18 -17.24 7.61
N ALA A 50 -5.70 -16.03 7.41
CA ALA A 50 -4.90 -14.87 7.01
C ALA A 50 -3.88 -14.50 8.09
N VAL A 51 -4.31 -14.48 9.36
CA VAL A 51 -3.45 -14.18 10.51
C VAL A 51 -2.32 -15.21 10.61
N ARG A 52 -2.61 -16.51 10.60
CA ARG A 52 -1.58 -17.56 10.66
C ARG A 52 -0.57 -17.47 9.53
N ARG A 53 -0.96 -16.96 8.38
CA ARG A 53 -0.10 -16.82 7.21
C ARG A 53 0.80 -15.59 7.30
N ALA A 54 0.29 -14.45 7.82
CA ALA A 54 0.97 -13.17 7.80
C ALA A 54 1.66 -12.81 9.11
N ALA A 55 1.03 -13.09 10.25
CA ALA A 55 1.49 -12.66 11.56
C ALA A 55 2.91 -13.11 11.93
N PRO A 56 3.37 -14.33 11.60
CA PRO A 56 4.74 -14.74 11.88
C PRO A 56 5.81 -13.84 11.25
N ALA A 57 5.49 -13.20 10.10
CA ALA A 57 6.41 -12.31 9.39
C ALA A 57 6.49 -10.90 9.99
N VAL A 58 5.59 -10.56 10.92
CA VAL A 58 5.60 -9.26 11.60
C VAL A 58 6.38 -9.39 12.90
N VAL A 59 7.41 -8.55 13.05
CA VAL A 59 8.38 -8.58 14.15
C VAL A 59 8.27 -7.34 15.03
N ASN A 60 8.79 -7.43 16.24
CA ASN A 60 8.96 -6.29 17.12
C ASN A 60 10.30 -5.61 16.82
N VAL A 61 10.30 -4.30 16.73
CA VAL A 61 11.51 -3.48 16.54
C VAL A 61 11.69 -2.62 17.77
N TYR A 62 12.78 -2.85 18.49
CA TYR A 62 13.18 -2.08 19.65
C TYR A 62 14.33 -1.17 19.28
N ASN A 63 14.12 0.12 19.48
CA ASN A 63 15.14 1.15 19.35
C ASN A 63 15.68 1.49 20.74
N ARG A 64 16.97 1.34 20.95
CA ARG A 64 17.67 1.67 22.19
C ARG A 64 18.60 2.84 21.98
N ALA A 65 18.34 3.95 22.66
CA ALA A 65 19.25 5.08 22.76
C ALA A 65 20.09 4.97 24.04
N LEU A 66 21.41 4.93 23.92
CA LEU A 66 22.37 4.74 25.03
C LEU A 66 22.73 6.04 25.75
N ASN A 67 22.53 7.21 25.09
CA ASN A 67 23.03 8.51 25.54
C ASN A 67 21.95 9.45 26.11
N SER A 68 20.70 9.01 26.29
CA SER A 68 19.69 9.87 26.91
C SER A 68 19.93 9.95 28.42
N THR A 69 20.13 11.14 28.96
CA THR A 69 20.20 11.47 30.40
C THR A 69 18.92 11.10 31.16
N SER A 70 17.89 10.66 30.46
CA SER A 70 16.64 10.13 30.99
C SER A 70 16.53 8.68 30.61
N HIS A 71 16.93 7.78 31.53
CA HIS A 71 16.62 6.35 31.54
C HIS A 71 16.25 5.72 30.19
N ASN A 72 17.14 4.89 29.63
CA ASN A 72 16.88 3.86 28.59
C ASN A 72 15.49 4.01 27.92
N GLN A 73 15.30 5.01 27.10
CA GLN A 73 14.04 5.15 26.37
C GLN A 73 14.03 4.08 25.29
N LEU A 74 13.27 3.02 25.54
CA LEU A 74 13.02 1.97 24.58
C LEU A 74 11.83 2.38 23.72
N THR A 75 12.10 2.87 22.52
CA THR A 75 11.02 3.12 21.54
C THR A 75 10.67 1.80 20.88
N LEU A 76 9.38 1.51 20.83
CA LEU A 76 8.86 0.28 20.28
C LEU A 76 8.09 0.56 18.98
N GLY A 77 8.34 -0.27 17.99
CA GLY A 77 7.58 -0.35 16.77
C GLY A 77 7.50 -1.77 16.25
N SER A 78 7.02 -1.90 15.04
CA SER A 78 6.94 -3.17 14.33
C SER A 78 7.78 -3.16 13.07
N GLY A 79 8.02 -4.33 12.50
CA GLY A 79 8.67 -4.50 11.20
C GLY A 79 8.09 -5.69 10.46
N VAL A 80 8.32 -5.76 9.17
CA VAL A 80 7.85 -6.83 8.29
C VAL A 80 9.02 -7.52 7.62
N ILE A 81 9.19 -8.83 7.82
CA ILE A 81 10.22 -9.63 7.13
C ILE A 81 9.81 -9.79 5.67
N MET A 82 10.58 -9.20 4.77
CA MET A 82 10.27 -9.13 3.35
C MET A 82 10.84 -10.29 2.55
N ASP A 83 11.97 -10.88 2.99
CA ASP A 83 12.59 -12.00 2.29
C ASP A 83 13.43 -12.91 3.20
N GLN A 84 13.84 -14.06 2.65
CA GLN A 84 14.67 -15.07 3.35
C GLN A 84 16.09 -14.58 3.65
N ARG A 85 16.55 -13.52 3.02
CA ARG A 85 17.85 -12.90 3.29
C ARG A 85 17.86 -12.13 4.60
N GLY A 86 16.68 -11.87 5.19
CA GLY A 86 16.53 -11.17 6.45
C GLY A 86 16.42 -9.65 6.32
N TYR A 87 15.95 -9.16 5.19
CA TYR A 87 15.57 -7.76 5.05
C TYR A 87 14.20 -7.52 5.67
N ILE A 88 14.11 -6.46 6.46
CA ILE A 88 12.91 -6.07 7.20
C ILE A 88 12.57 -4.63 6.83
N LEU A 89 11.33 -4.38 6.45
CA LEU A 89 10.78 -3.04 6.33
C LEU A 89 10.20 -2.58 7.66
N THR A 90 10.45 -1.32 8.01
CA THR A 90 9.84 -0.61 9.13
C THR A 90 9.68 0.87 8.78
N ASN A 91 9.11 1.68 9.67
CA ASN A 91 9.11 3.13 9.50
C ASN A 91 10.43 3.73 9.98
N LYS A 92 10.84 4.84 9.33
CA LYS A 92 12.03 5.58 9.75
C LYS A 92 11.89 6.13 11.16
N HIS A 93 10.72 6.70 11.50
CA HIS A 93 10.49 7.28 12.84
C HIS A 93 10.62 6.24 13.97
N VAL A 94 10.40 4.93 13.70
CA VAL A 94 10.59 3.86 14.68
C VAL A 94 12.06 3.70 15.07
N ILE A 95 12.97 4.00 14.16
CA ILE A 95 14.41 3.78 14.35
C ILE A 95 15.22 5.09 14.45
N ASN A 96 14.52 6.24 14.56
CA ASN A 96 15.21 7.50 14.74
C ASN A 96 16.07 7.51 16.01
N ASP A 97 17.26 8.08 15.91
CA ASP A 97 18.21 8.25 17.02
C ASP A 97 18.59 6.92 17.74
N ALA A 98 18.48 5.79 17.02
CA ALA A 98 18.83 4.48 17.55
C ALA A 98 20.34 4.29 17.59
N ASP A 99 20.91 4.07 18.79
CA ASP A 99 22.28 3.56 18.94
C ASP A 99 22.34 2.05 18.68
N GLN A 100 21.27 1.33 19.00
CA GLN A 100 21.13 -0.11 18.78
C GLN A 100 19.69 -0.46 18.39
N ILE A 101 19.56 -1.29 17.36
CA ILE A 101 18.25 -1.79 16.89
C ILE A 101 18.18 -3.29 17.17
N ILE A 102 17.16 -3.73 17.90
CA ILE A 102 16.91 -5.13 18.22
C ILE A 102 15.59 -5.54 17.57
N VAL A 103 15.60 -6.70 16.91
CA VAL A 103 14.42 -7.31 16.27
C VAL A 103 14.10 -8.61 16.99
N ALA A 104 12.87 -8.73 17.48
CA ALA A 104 12.36 -9.96 18.07
C ALA A 104 11.26 -10.58 17.20
N LEU A 105 11.44 -11.85 16.84
CA LEU A 105 10.48 -12.63 16.06
C LEU A 105 9.41 -13.23 16.98
N GLN A 106 8.28 -13.62 16.39
CA GLN A 106 7.17 -14.23 17.14
C GLN A 106 7.49 -15.63 17.68
N ASP A 107 8.51 -16.29 17.14
CA ASP A 107 8.99 -17.60 17.63
C ASP A 107 10.02 -17.51 18.76
N GLY A 108 10.29 -16.29 19.26
CA GLY A 108 11.19 -16.02 20.38
C GLY A 108 12.65 -15.77 19.98
N ARG A 109 13.00 -15.88 18.70
CA ARG A 109 14.34 -15.51 18.22
C ARG A 109 14.53 -13.99 18.28
N VAL A 110 15.72 -13.57 18.74
CA VAL A 110 16.09 -12.16 18.88
C VAL A 110 17.39 -11.90 18.12
N PHE A 111 17.44 -10.82 17.38
CA PHE A 111 18.57 -10.44 16.56
C PHE A 111 18.92 -8.97 16.76
N GLU A 112 20.20 -8.64 16.71
CA GLU A 112 20.63 -7.29 16.43
C GLU A 112 20.46 -7.01 14.94
N ALA A 113 19.88 -5.87 14.60
CA ALA A 113 19.63 -5.48 13.24
C ALA A 113 20.53 -4.32 12.79
N LEU A 114 21.02 -4.39 11.57
CA LEU A 114 21.78 -3.34 10.94
C LEU A 114 20.85 -2.47 10.09
N LEU A 115 20.99 -1.16 10.18
CA LEU A 115 20.32 -0.24 9.27
C LEU A 115 20.98 -0.31 7.89
N VAL A 116 20.22 -0.72 6.87
CA VAL A 116 20.68 -0.73 5.48
C VAL A 116 20.54 0.67 4.86
N GLY A 117 19.44 1.34 5.15
CA GLY A 117 19.17 2.69 4.71
C GLY A 117 17.77 3.14 5.11
N SER A 118 17.52 4.44 5.03
CA SER A 118 16.23 5.04 5.35
C SER A 118 15.89 6.19 4.42
N ASP A 119 14.62 6.53 4.36
CA ASP A 119 14.07 7.59 3.55
C ASP A 119 13.07 8.44 4.32
N SER A 120 13.42 9.70 4.57
CA SER A 120 12.57 10.63 5.33
C SER A 120 11.29 11.02 4.60
N LEU A 121 11.32 11.04 3.26
CA LEU A 121 10.14 11.46 2.48
C LEU A 121 9.02 10.42 2.50
N THR A 122 9.37 9.14 2.57
CA THR A 122 8.38 8.05 2.65
C THR A 122 8.23 7.49 4.05
N ASP A 123 9.04 7.96 5.01
CA ASP A 123 9.09 7.42 6.38
C ASP A 123 9.33 5.90 6.40
N LEU A 124 10.20 5.40 5.52
CA LEU A 124 10.58 4.00 5.46
C LEU A 124 12.04 3.79 5.83
N ALA A 125 12.31 2.65 6.45
CA ALA A 125 13.65 2.16 6.71
C ALA A 125 13.76 0.66 6.41
N VAL A 126 14.94 0.23 5.97
CA VAL A 126 15.28 -1.18 5.74
C VAL A 126 16.31 -1.60 6.76
N LEU A 127 15.97 -2.65 7.50
CA LEU A 127 16.86 -3.31 8.43
C LEU A 127 17.32 -4.65 7.86
N LYS A 128 18.46 -5.14 8.36
CA LYS A 128 19.03 -6.44 8.00
C LYS A 128 19.38 -7.22 9.25
N ILE A 129 18.83 -8.42 9.36
CA ILE A 129 19.22 -9.40 10.37
C ILE A 129 19.97 -10.57 9.74
N ASN A 130 20.89 -11.17 10.50
CA ASN A 130 21.62 -12.37 10.11
C ASN A 130 21.05 -13.58 10.83
N ALA A 131 20.01 -14.18 10.25
CA ALA A 131 19.37 -15.36 10.82
C ALA A 131 19.94 -16.64 10.22
N THR A 132 20.25 -17.60 11.07
CA THR A 132 20.51 -18.99 10.68
C THR A 132 19.19 -19.75 10.74
N GLY A 133 18.77 -20.34 9.62
CA GLY A 133 17.49 -21.03 9.48
C GLY A 133 16.42 -20.20 8.76
N GLY A 134 15.31 -20.83 8.42
CA GLY A 134 14.22 -20.21 7.67
C GLY A 134 13.58 -19.05 8.43
N LEU A 135 13.28 -17.98 7.72
CA LEU A 135 12.52 -16.84 8.23
C LEU A 135 11.07 -16.90 7.73
N PRO A 136 10.09 -16.54 8.56
CA PRO A 136 8.74 -16.31 8.07
C PRO A 136 8.74 -15.05 7.22
N VAL A 137 8.36 -15.19 5.94
CA VAL A 137 8.31 -14.08 4.99
C VAL A 137 6.87 -13.69 4.73
N ILE A 138 6.60 -12.39 4.66
CA ILE A 138 5.26 -11.88 4.39
C ILE A 138 4.80 -12.29 2.98
N PRO A 139 3.59 -12.83 2.81
CA PRO A 139 3.05 -13.10 1.48
C PRO A 139 2.80 -11.81 0.70
N ILE A 140 3.31 -11.74 -0.52
CA ILE A 140 3.11 -10.60 -1.43
C ILE A 140 2.50 -11.10 -2.74
N ASN A 141 1.50 -10.38 -3.23
CA ASN A 141 0.92 -10.57 -4.56
C ASN A 141 1.07 -9.28 -5.37
N PRO A 142 2.06 -9.17 -6.27
CA PRO A 142 2.32 -7.94 -7.03
C PRO A 142 1.16 -7.49 -7.93
N LYS A 143 0.24 -8.40 -8.26
CA LYS A 143 -0.93 -8.12 -9.10
C LYS A 143 -2.14 -7.61 -8.29
N ARG A 144 -2.07 -7.64 -6.98
CA ARG A 144 -3.16 -7.21 -6.11
C ARG A 144 -3.17 -5.69 -5.98
N THR A 145 -4.24 -5.06 -6.43
CA THR A 145 -4.47 -3.62 -6.24
C THR A 145 -5.46 -3.43 -5.09
N PRO A 146 -5.16 -2.56 -4.11
CA PRO A 146 -6.10 -2.22 -3.06
C PRO A 146 -7.31 -1.45 -3.61
N HIS A 147 -8.53 -1.82 -3.17
CA HIS A 147 -9.76 -1.11 -3.50
C HIS A 147 -10.48 -0.67 -2.23
N ILE A 148 -11.22 0.43 -2.32
CA ILE A 148 -12.07 0.90 -1.24
C ILE A 148 -13.11 -0.19 -0.93
N GLY A 149 -13.25 -0.53 0.36
CA GLY A 149 -14.12 -1.60 0.83
C GLY A 149 -13.43 -2.96 1.01
N ASP A 150 -12.18 -3.13 0.54
CA ASP A 150 -11.43 -4.36 0.80
C ASP A 150 -11.20 -4.52 2.31
N VAL A 151 -11.52 -5.71 2.84
CA VAL A 151 -11.22 -6.04 4.24
C VAL A 151 -9.73 -6.15 4.45
N VAL A 152 -9.24 -5.50 5.51
CA VAL A 152 -7.83 -5.50 5.90
C VAL A 152 -7.66 -5.79 7.38
N LEU A 153 -6.48 -6.34 7.71
CA LEU A 153 -6.01 -6.59 9.05
C LEU A 153 -4.71 -5.82 9.28
N ALA A 154 -4.69 -4.96 10.29
CA ALA A 154 -3.46 -4.31 10.73
C ALA A 154 -2.79 -5.17 11.80
N ILE A 155 -1.55 -5.59 11.55
CA ILE A 155 -0.77 -6.47 12.41
C ILE A 155 0.45 -5.70 12.92
N GLY A 156 0.63 -5.69 14.24
CA GLY A 156 1.75 -5.01 14.89
C GLY A 156 1.82 -5.34 16.37
N ASN A 157 2.65 -4.61 17.12
CA ASN A 157 2.80 -4.79 18.57
C ASN A 157 2.53 -3.47 19.31
N PRO A 158 1.25 -3.06 19.46
CA PRO A 158 0.93 -1.83 20.16
C PRO A 158 1.27 -1.96 21.65
N TYR A 159 1.88 -0.91 22.21
CA TYR A 159 2.15 -0.78 23.65
C TYR A 159 2.98 -1.92 24.27
N ASN A 160 3.73 -2.68 23.50
CA ASN A 160 4.51 -3.84 23.97
C ASN A 160 3.66 -4.93 24.70
N LEU A 161 2.39 -5.06 24.33
CA LEU A 161 1.46 -5.97 25.01
C LEU A 161 1.50 -7.39 24.47
N VAL A 162 1.89 -7.63 23.30
CA VAL A 162 1.96 -8.85 22.47
C VAL A 162 1.46 -8.47 21.08
N GLN A 163 1.81 -9.25 20.08
CA GLN A 163 1.30 -9.02 18.73
C GLN A 163 -0.23 -8.90 18.72
N THR A 164 -0.72 -7.80 18.20
CA THR A 164 -2.15 -7.46 18.13
C THR A 164 -2.59 -7.34 16.68
N ILE A 165 -3.78 -7.83 16.42
CA ILE A 165 -4.42 -7.75 15.10
C ILE A 165 -5.72 -6.96 15.24
N THR A 166 -5.87 -5.91 14.45
CA THR A 166 -7.11 -5.15 14.33
C THR A 166 -7.68 -5.30 12.93
N GLN A 167 -9.00 -5.28 12.78
CA GLN A 167 -9.69 -5.42 11.51
C GLN A 167 -10.33 -4.10 11.12
N GLY A 168 -10.38 -3.85 9.82
CA GLY A 168 -11.12 -2.77 9.18
C GLY A 168 -11.24 -2.98 7.69
N ILE A 169 -11.44 -1.88 6.96
CA ILE A 169 -11.48 -1.87 5.50
C ILE A 169 -10.52 -0.81 4.95
N ILE A 170 -10.21 -0.87 3.68
CA ILE A 170 -9.65 0.28 2.96
C ILE A 170 -10.73 1.34 2.83
N SER A 171 -10.61 2.43 3.58
CA SER A 171 -11.58 3.54 3.60
C SER A 171 -11.36 4.52 2.44
N ALA A 172 -10.11 4.70 2.02
CA ALA A 172 -9.74 5.51 0.85
C ALA A 172 -8.38 5.07 0.31
N THR A 173 -8.15 5.37 -0.98
CA THR A 173 -6.85 5.24 -1.65
C THR A 173 -6.40 6.59 -2.17
N GLY A 174 -5.10 6.78 -2.39
CA GLY A 174 -4.58 8.01 -2.99
C GLY A 174 -4.64 9.24 -2.07
N ARG A 175 -4.62 9.05 -0.75
CA ARG A 175 -4.56 10.18 0.19
C ARG A 175 -3.18 10.84 0.11
N ILE A 176 -3.16 12.09 -0.35
CA ILE A 176 -1.98 12.97 -0.43
C ILE A 176 -2.10 14.10 0.59
N GLY A 177 -0.96 14.76 0.87
CA GLY A 177 -0.96 15.93 1.77
C GLY A 177 -0.79 15.60 3.25
N LEU A 178 -0.61 14.32 3.62
CA LEU A 178 -0.47 13.88 5.01
C LEU A 178 0.98 13.86 5.52
N ASN A 179 1.94 14.07 4.63
CA ASN A 179 3.35 14.20 4.97
C ASN A 179 3.87 15.61 4.64
N PRO A 180 5.02 16.06 5.19
CA PRO A 180 5.56 17.39 4.95
C PRO A 180 5.76 17.75 3.47
N THR A 181 5.91 16.76 2.61
CA THR A 181 6.08 16.97 1.15
C THR A 181 4.77 16.99 0.38
N GLY A 182 3.66 16.58 1.00
CA GLY A 182 2.34 16.52 0.35
C GLY A 182 2.20 15.51 -0.80
N ARG A 183 3.22 14.67 -1.02
CA ARG A 183 3.37 13.86 -2.25
C ARG A 183 3.11 12.37 -2.09
N GLN A 184 2.97 11.89 -0.88
CA GLN A 184 2.83 10.44 -0.65
C GLN A 184 1.36 10.02 -0.72
N ASN A 185 1.09 8.99 -1.53
CA ASN A 185 -0.19 8.31 -1.55
C ASN A 185 -0.27 7.30 -0.42
N PHE A 186 -1.22 7.47 0.49
CA PHE A 186 -1.50 6.51 1.55
C PHE A 186 -2.77 5.71 1.25
N LEU A 187 -2.81 4.49 1.80
CA LEU A 187 -4.05 3.76 2.03
C LEU A 187 -4.62 4.25 3.35
N GLN A 188 -5.87 4.67 3.36
CA GLN A 188 -6.59 4.97 4.60
C GLN A 188 -7.40 3.75 5.02
N THR A 189 -7.41 3.44 6.31
CA THR A 189 -8.18 2.34 6.91
C THR A 189 -8.81 2.77 8.22
N ASP A 190 -9.92 2.15 8.60
CA ASP A 190 -10.54 2.27 9.91
C ASP A 190 -10.08 1.15 10.89
N ALA A 191 -9.22 0.23 10.44
CA ALA A 191 -8.51 -0.66 11.34
C ALA A 191 -7.69 0.17 12.34
N SER A 192 -7.84 -0.09 13.64
CA SER A 192 -7.15 0.67 14.69
C SER A 192 -5.63 0.55 14.56
N ILE A 193 -4.97 1.65 14.25
CA ILE A 193 -3.51 1.79 14.21
C ILE A 193 -3.09 2.70 15.36
N ASN A 194 -2.29 2.17 16.28
CA ASN A 194 -1.83 2.84 17.49
C ASN A 194 -0.30 2.79 17.59
N HIS A 195 0.26 3.49 18.57
CA HIS A 195 1.69 3.43 18.88
C HIS A 195 2.16 1.97 19.03
N GLY A 196 3.19 1.60 18.28
CA GLY A 196 3.75 0.25 18.20
C GLY A 196 3.28 -0.56 16.99
N ASN A 197 2.14 -0.22 16.34
CA ASN A 197 1.76 -0.81 15.06
C ASN A 197 2.54 -0.23 13.87
N SER A 198 3.15 0.95 14.03
CA SER A 198 3.98 1.58 12.99
C SER A 198 5.10 0.66 12.54
N GLY A 199 5.29 0.53 11.25
CA GLY A 199 6.22 -0.40 10.62
C GLY A 199 5.69 -1.83 10.47
N GLY A 200 4.53 -2.15 11.06
CA GLY A 200 3.85 -3.43 10.92
C GLY A 200 3.11 -3.57 9.59
N ALA A 201 2.46 -4.70 9.40
CA ALA A 201 1.79 -5.05 8.16
C ALA A 201 0.30 -4.66 8.15
N LEU A 202 -0.16 -4.07 7.06
CA LEU A 202 -1.57 -4.09 6.66
C LEU A 202 -1.72 -5.20 5.62
N VAL A 203 -2.55 -6.21 5.91
CA VAL A 203 -2.76 -7.36 5.03
C VAL A 203 -4.24 -7.50 4.66
N ASN A 204 -4.52 -8.14 3.52
CA ASN A 204 -5.90 -8.47 3.12
C ASN A 204 -6.42 -9.74 3.84
N SER A 205 -7.66 -10.13 3.56
CA SER A 205 -8.31 -11.33 4.11
C SER A 205 -7.64 -12.65 3.72
N LEU A 206 -6.68 -12.64 2.78
CA LEU A 206 -5.85 -13.79 2.39
C LEU A 206 -4.47 -13.78 3.08
N GLY A 207 -4.16 -12.76 3.89
CA GLY A 207 -2.86 -12.57 4.51
C GLY A 207 -1.78 -12.04 3.56
N GLU A 208 -2.14 -11.46 2.43
CA GLU A 208 -1.21 -10.82 1.50
C GLU A 208 -0.97 -9.37 1.90
N LEU A 209 0.28 -8.90 1.82
CA LEU A 209 0.67 -7.54 2.19
C LEU A 209 0.00 -6.51 1.27
N MET A 210 -0.69 -5.54 1.86
CA MET A 210 -1.30 -4.39 1.20
C MET A 210 -0.52 -3.11 1.44
N GLY A 211 0.10 -2.98 2.63
CA GLY A 211 0.90 -1.81 2.98
C GLY A 211 1.65 -1.97 4.29
N ILE A 212 2.44 -0.94 4.63
CA ILE A 212 3.15 -0.81 5.90
C ILE A 212 2.39 0.21 6.74
N ASN A 213 1.90 -0.21 7.92
CA ASN A 213 1.19 0.67 8.85
C ASN A 213 2.07 1.84 9.27
N THR A 214 1.51 3.04 9.32
CA THR A 214 2.21 4.22 9.80
C THR A 214 1.26 5.13 10.58
N LEU A 215 1.77 5.77 11.62
CA LEU A 215 1.07 6.85 12.34
C LEU A 215 1.43 8.16 11.62
N SER A 216 0.57 8.61 10.75
CA SER A 216 0.82 9.82 9.95
C SER A 216 0.01 11.03 10.39
N PHE A 217 -0.90 10.90 11.34
CA PHE A 217 -1.59 12.06 11.90
C PHE A 217 -0.84 12.56 13.12
N ASP A 218 -0.10 13.65 12.93
CA ASP A 218 0.25 14.51 14.05
C ASP A 218 -1.03 15.02 14.70
N LYS A 219 -1.03 15.02 16.03
CA LYS A 219 -2.15 15.47 16.84
C LYS A 219 -2.72 16.75 16.26
N SER A 220 -4.02 16.79 16.01
CA SER A 220 -4.75 18.04 15.90
C SER A 220 -4.30 18.95 17.04
N ASN A 221 -4.29 20.28 16.86
CA ASN A 221 -3.85 21.23 17.87
C ASN A 221 -4.50 21.06 19.26
N ASP A 222 -5.50 20.22 19.36
CA ASP A 222 -6.27 19.85 20.55
C ASP A 222 -5.75 18.57 21.25
N GLY A 223 -4.75 17.90 20.69
CA GLY A 223 -4.14 16.70 21.29
C GLY A 223 -4.92 15.40 21.10
N GLU A 224 -6.04 15.39 20.38
CA GLU A 224 -6.85 14.22 20.11
C GLU A 224 -6.45 13.57 18.77
N THR A 225 -6.16 12.27 18.78
CA THR A 225 -6.00 11.48 17.56
C THR A 225 -7.41 11.09 17.09
N PRO A 226 -7.84 11.42 15.87
CA PRO A 226 -9.15 11.02 15.37
C PRO A 226 -9.30 9.49 15.42
N GLU A 227 -10.32 9.00 16.11
CA GLU A 227 -10.63 7.57 16.11
C GLU A 227 -11.07 7.10 14.71
N GLY A 228 -10.67 5.88 14.32
CA GLY A 228 -11.07 5.27 13.04
C GLY A 228 -10.38 5.83 11.81
N ILE A 229 -9.26 6.55 11.97
CA ILE A 229 -8.44 7.02 10.85
C ILE A 229 -7.01 6.51 11.02
N GLY A 230 -6.69 5.44 10.30
CA GLY A 230 -5.35 4.87 10.20
C GLY A 230 -4.80 5.01 8.78
N PHE A 231 -3.49 4.96 8.65
CA PHE A 231 -2.82 5.04 7.35
C PHE A 231 -1.78 3.94 7.17
N ALA A 232 -1.60 3.53 5.92
CA ALA A 232 -0.53 2.62 5.54
C ALA A 232 0.12 3.07 4.23
N ILE A 233 1.43 2.87 4.13
CA ILE A 233 2.22 3.09 2.92
C ILE A 233 1.96 1.91 1.99
N PRO A 234 1.44 2.10 0.75
CA PRO A 234 1.14 1.02 -0.17
C PRO A 234 2.35 0.11 -0.41
N PHE A 235 2.14 -1.20 -0.48
CA PHE A 235 3.24 -2.16 -0.60
C PHE A 235 4.05 -1.97 -1.89
N GLN A 236 3.43 -1.52 -2.99
CA GLN A 236 4.14 -1.25 -4.25
C GLN A 236 5.16 -0.12 -4.07
N LEU A 237 4.80 0.95 -3.35
CA LEU A 237 5.73 2.01 -3.01
C LEU A 237 6.80 1.52 -2.03
N ALA A 238 6.39 0.78 -0.99
CA ALA A 238 7.29 0.28 0.04
C ALA A 238 8.37 -0.66 -0.54
N THR A 239 7.99 -1.60 -1.42
CA THR A 239 8.95 -2.49 -2.10
C THR A 239 9.89 -1.73 -3.04
N LYS A 240 9.39 -0.76 -3.80
CA LYS A 240 10.21 0.08 -4.68
C LYS A 240 11.25 0.88 -3.90
N ILE A 241 10.86 1.46 -2.76
CA ILE A 241 11.78 2.19 -1.86
C ILE A 241 12.79 1.21 -1.24
N MET A 242 12.33 0.06 -0.76
CA MET A 242 13.20 -1.00 -0.23
C MET A 242 14.31 -1.38 -1.21
N ASP A 243 13.97 -1.61 -2.48
CA ASP A 243 14.95 -1.96 -3.51
C ASP A 243 16.00 -0.86 -3.71
N LYS A 244 15.58 0.42 -3.69
CA LYS A 244 16.52 1.56 -3.75
C LYS A 244 17.42 1.62 -2.53
N LEU A 245 16.87 1.42 -1.32
CA LEU A 245 17.64 1.43 -0.08
C LEU A 245 18.64 0.27 -0.02
N ILE A 246 18.28 -0.92 -0.48
CA ILE A 246 19.18 -2.08 -0.52
C ILE A 246 20.33 -1.85 -1.52
N ARG A 247 20.03 -1.25 -2.68
CA ARG A 247 21.01 -1.04 -3.74
C ARG A 247 21.97 0.11 -3.44
N ASP A 248 21.45 1.25 -2.97
CA ASP A 248 22.15 2.52 -2.91
C ASP A 248 22.37 3.04 -1.48
N GLY A 249 21.80 2.37 -0.44
CA GLY A 249 21.81 2.83 0.94
C GLY A 249 20.89 4.03 1.22
N ARG A 250 20.38 4.66 0.18
CA ARG A 250 19.51 5.84 0.22
C ARG A 250 18.61 5.92 -1.01
N VAL A 251 17.59 6.76 -0.96
CA VAL A 251 16.72 6.99 -2.12
C VAL A 251 17.19 8.21 -2.89
N ILE A 252 17.77 7.98 -4.05
CA ILE A 252 18.17 9.03 -4.99
C ILE A 252 16.95 9.44 -5.80
N ARG A 253 16.65 10.75 -5.84
CA ARG A 253 15.53 11.31 -6.59
C ARG A 253 16.00 12.44 -7.49
N GLY A 254 15.49 12.47 -8.73
CA GLY A 254 15.64 13.60 -9.62
C GLY A 254 14.88 14.82 -9.10
N TYR A 255 15.43 16.00 -9.38
CA TYR A 255 14.90 17.28 -8.96
C TYR A 255 15.09 18.32 -10.06
N ILE A 256 14.06 19.11 -10.33
CA ILE A 256 14.13 20.23 -11.28
C ILE A 256 13.81 21.59 -10.63
N GLY A 257 13.34 21.60 -9.37
CA GLY A 257 13.16 22.85 -8.62
C GLY A 257 11.97 23.69 -9.00
N ILE A 258 10.81 23.06 -9.23
CA ILE A 258 9.56 23.73 -9.58
C ILE A 258 8.48 23.37 -8.59
N SER A 259 7.65 24.35 -8.19
CA SER A 259 6.34 24.13 -7.63
C SER A 259 5.28 24.62 -8.61
N GLY A 260 4.17 23.87 -8.75
CA GLY A 260 3.14 24.20 -9.72
C GLY A 260 1.79 23.58 -9.33
N ARG A 261 0.76 24.06 -10.01
CA ARG A 261 -0.61 23.56 -9.87
C ARG A 261 -1.18 23.19 -11.24
N GLU A 262 -2.04 22.21 -11.27
CA GLU A 262 -2.77 21.83 -12.48
C GLU A 262 -3.67 22.97 -12.95
N ILE A 263 -3.78 23.14 -14.26
CA ILE A 263 -4.81 23.98 -14.83
C ILE A 263 -6.13 23.27 -14.60
N ALA A 264 -7.01 23.83 -13.76
CA ALA A 264 -8.36 23.31 -13.60
C ALA A 264 -9.04 23.32 -15.00
N PRO A 265 -9.70 22.21 -15.41
CA PRO A 265 -10.47 22.23 -16.64
C PRO A 265 -11.55 23.31 -16.47
N LEU A 266 -11.41 24.42 -17.19
CA LEU A 266 -12.47 25.41 -17.32
C LEU A 266 -13.65 24.65 -17.91
N HIS A 267 -14.78 24.62 -17.22
CA HIS A 267 -16.05 24.20 -17.76
C HIS A 267 -16.40 25.22 -18.86
N ALA A 268 -15.92 24.98 -20.05
CA ALA A 268 -16.21 25.84 -21.21
C ALA A 268 -17.69 25.68 -21.52
N GLN A 269 -18.49 26.66 -21.13
CA GLN A 269 -19.76 26.95 -21.76
C GLN A 269 -19.46 27.46 -23.18
N GLY A 270 -19.27 26.52 -24.12
CA GLY A 270 -19.04 26.86 -25.53
C GLY A 270 -17.97 25.96 -26.15
N GLY A 271 -18.40 25.00 -26.96
CA GLY A 271 -17.61 23.95 -27.58
C GLY A 271 -16.38 24.40 -28.39
N GLY A 272 -15.25 24.48 -27.74
CA GLY A 272 -13.92 24.60 -28.34
C GLY A 272 -13.02 23.49 -27.80
N ILE A 273 -12.41 22.72 -28.72
CA ILE A 273 -11.68 21.45 -28.45
C ILE A 273 -10.24 21.69 -27.98
N ASP A 274 -9.80 22.93 -27.77
CA ASP A 274 -8.41 23.23 -27.36
C ASP A 274 -8.34 23.58 -25.84
N GLN A 275 -8.55 22.58 -24.96
CA GLN A 275 -8.18 22.74 -23.57
C GLN A 275 -6.68 22.48 -23.42
N ILE A 276 -5.91 23.53 -23.18
CA ILE A 276 -4.51 23.41 -22.80
C ILE A 276 -4.48 22.72 -21.43
N GLN A 277 -4.17 21.43 -21.41
CA GLN A 277 -3.81 20.71 -20.19
C GLN A 277 -2.34 21.03 -19.89
N GLY A 278 -2.05 21.34 -18.63
CA GLY A 278 -0.69 21.67 -18.23
C GLY A 278 -0.58 22.03 -16.74
N ILE A 279 0.64 22.32 -16.32
CA ILE A 279 0.96 22.71 -14.96
C ILE A 279 1.44 24.16 -14.96
N VAL A 280 0.69 25.05 -14.31
CA VAL A 280 1.14 26.43 -14.08
C VAL A 280 2.24 26.43 -13.05
N VAL A 281 3.38 26.98 -13.40
CA VAL A 281 4.52 27.19 -12.49
C VAL A 281 4.15 28.30 -11.50
N ASN A 282 4.04 27.96 -10.21
CA ASN A 282 3.80 28.94 -9.16
C ASN A 282 5.12 29.55 -8.70
N ASP A 283 6.12 28.71 -8.49
CA ASP A 283 7.43 29.14 -7.99
C ASP A 283 8.55 28.28 -8.60
N VAL A 284 9.73 28.85 -8.70
CA VAL A 284 10.96 28.21 -9.19
C VAL A 284 12.03 28.41 -8.13
N ALA A 285 12.65 27.32 -7.69
CA ALA A 285 13.72 27.37 -6.71
C ALA A 285 14.86 28.26 -7.22
N PRO A 286 15.28 29.28 -6.44
CA PRO A 286 16.42 30.10 -6.80
C PRO A 286 17.65 29.21 -7.04
N ASP A 287 18.38 29.48 -8.12
CA ASP A 287 19.57 28.72 -8.55
C ASP A 287 19.31 27.22 -8.84
N GLY A 288 18.03 26.79 -8.81
CA GLY A 288 17.64 25.43 -9.16
C GLY A 288 17.75 25.13 -10.67
N PRO A 289 17.69 23.85 -11.06
CA PRO A 289 17.86 23.43 -12.45
C PRO A 289 16.89 24.10 -13.42
N ALA A 290 15.64 24.28 -13.03
CA ALA A 290 14.63 24.95 -13.87
C ALA A 290 14.91 26.44 -14.02
N ALA A 291 15.36 27.13 -12.95
CA ALA A 291 15.75 28.54 -13.02
C ALA A 291 16.95 28.73 -13.96
N GLN A 292 17.96 27.86 -13.87
CA GLN A 292 19.14 27.88 -14.75
C GLN A 292 18.76 27.64 -16.21
N ALA A 293 17.77 26.79 -16.47
CA ALA A 293 17.25 26.55 -17.82
C ALA A 293 16.33 27.66 -18.34
N GLY A 294 15.96 28.64 -17.49
CA GLY A 294 15.14 29.79 -17.87
C GLY A 294 13.64 29.62 -17.70
N ILE A 295 13.18 28.63 -16.92
CA ILE A 295 11.78 28.54 -16.50
C ILE A 295 11.48 29.67 -15.51
N ARG A 296 10.27 30.20 -15.56
CA ARG A 296 9.79 31.34 -14.75
C ARG A 296 8.42 31.03 -14.14
N ALA A 297 8.07 31.73 -13.08
CA ALA A 297 6.72 31.73 -12.57
C ALA A 297 5.72 32.18 -13.67
N ASN A 298 4.54 31.56 -13.68
CA ASN A 298 3.47 31.70 -14.67
C ASN A 298 3.74 31.02 -16.03
N ASP A 299 4.87 30.35 -16.25
CA ASP A 299 4.97 29.42 -17.37
C ASP A 299 3.97 28.27 -17.22
N VAL A 300 3.46 27.75 -18.33
CA VAL A 300 2.64 26.55 -18.32
C VAL A 300 3.44 25.39 -18.88
N ILE A 301 3.76 24.41 -18.05
CA ILE A 301 4.44 23.19 -18.48
C ILE A 301 3.44 22.31 -19.22
N ILE A 302 3.74 21.97 -20.47
CA ILE A 302 2.93 21.13 -21.35
C ILE A 302 3.42 19.69 -21.34
N SER A 303 4.73 19.49 -21.36
CA SER A 303 5.34 18.15 -21.28
C SER A 303 6.68 18.19 -20.56
N VAL A 304 7.04 17.07 -19.95
CA VAL A 304 8.33 16.83 -19.30
C VAL A 304 8.87 15.49 -19.78
N ASN A 305 10.08 15.47 -20.31
CA ASN A 305 10.73 14.26 -20.85
C ASN A 305 9.81 13.51 -21.82
N ASP A 306 9.26 14.26 -22.80
CA ASP A 306 8.34 13.78 -23.84
C ASP A 306 6.99 13.23 -23.37
N LYS A 307 6.66 13.36 -22.09
CA LYS A 307 5.38 12.94 -21.52
C LYS A 307 4.51 14.16 -21.23
N PRO A 308 3.19 14.12 -21.54
CA PRO A 308 2.27 15.20 -21.23
C PRO A 308 2.23 15.50 -19.73
N ALA A 309 2.27 16.77 -19.36
CA ALA A 309 2.19 17.22 -17.96
C ALA A 309 0.73 17.48 -17.56
N VAL A 310 -0.07 16.41 -17.41
CA VAL A 310 -1.51 16.51 -17.09
C VAL A 310 -1.77 16.56 -15.59
N SER A 311 -0.92 15.95 -14.77
CA SER A 311 -0.98 15.97 -13.32
C SER A 311 0.36 16.44 -12.74
N ALA A 312 0.28 17.40 -11.81
CA ALA A 312 1.47 17.89 -11.13
C ALA A 312 2.16 16.78 -10.33
N LEU A 313 1.36 15.95 -9.62
CA LEU A 313 1.87 14.83 -8.83
C LEU A 313 2.58 13.80 -9.73
N GLU A 314 1.90 13.31 -10.77
CA GLU A 314 2.48 12.31 -11.69
C GLU A 314 3.75 12.83 -12.40
N THR A 315 3.74 14.11 -12.81
CA THR A 315 4.89 14.72 -13.46
C THR A 315 6.09 14.82 -12.52
N MET A 316 5.85 15.17 -11.24
CA MET A 316 6.92 15.24 -10.24
C MET A 316 7.43 13.84 -9.88
N ASP A 317 6.56 12.82 -9.81
CA ASP A 317 6.96 11.43 -9.61
C ASP A 317 7.82 10.92 -10.78
N GLN A 318 7.46 11.27 -12.01
CA GLN A 318 8.26 10.95 -13.19
C GLN A 318 9.65 11.60 -13.12
N VAL A 319 9.73 12.87 -12.74
CA VAL A 319 11.02 13.58 -12.56
C VAL A 319 11.85 12.92 -11.46
N ALA A 320 11.23 12.52 -10.35
CA ALA A 320 11.91 11.86 -9.23
C ALA A 320 12.56 10.51 -9.61
N GLU A 321 12.08 9.85 -10.68
CA GLU A 321 12.67 8.61 -11.19
C GLU A 321 13.84 8.83 -12.18
N ILE A 322 14.05 10.08 -12.63
CA ILE A 322 15.15 10.39 -13.56
C ILE A 322 16.44 10.52 -12.76
N ARG A 323 17.51 9.91 -13.27
CA ARG A 323 18.82 9.99 -12.62
C ARG A 323 19.36 11.41 -12.62
N PRO A 324 19.85 11.93 -11.49
CA PRO A 324 20.59 13.18 -11.46
C PRO A 324 21.75 13.16 -12.49
N GLY A 325 21.98 14.30 -13.13
CA GLY A 325 22.92 14.45 -14.24
C GLY A 325 22.35 14.18 -15.62
N SER A 326 21.13 13.66 -15.72
CA SER A 326 20.43 13.53 -17.02
C SER A 326 19.88 14.88 -17.47
N GLU A 327 19.92 15.15 -18.78
CA GLU A 327 19.28 16.31 -19.39
C GLU A 327 17.94 15.90 -19.98
N ILE A 328 16.88 16.64 -19.69
CA ILE A 328 15.51 16.34 -20.16
C ILE A 328 14.89 17.52 -20.87
N PRO A 329 14.14 17.29 -21.96
CA PRO A 329 13.35 18.34 -22.60
C PRO A 329 12.10 18.64 -21.77
N VAL A 330 11.84 19.94 -21.58
CA VAL A 330 10.60 20.44 -20.95
C VAL A 330 9.98 21.44 -21.90
N VAL A 331 8.76 21.17 -22.34
CA VAL A 331 8.02 22.08 -23.21
C VAL A 331 7.11 22.95 -22.34
N ILE A 332 7.27 24.22 -22.47
CA ILE A 332 6.45 25.25 -21.80
C ILE A 332 5.68 26.08 -22.78
N MET A 333 4.58 26.67 -22.31
CA MET A 333 3.87 27.78 -22.99
C MET A 333 4.18 29.08 -22.23
N ARG A 334 4.68 30.08 -22.92
CA ARG A 334 4.94 31.44 -22.40
C ARG A 334 4.50 32.44 -23.48
N ASP A 335 3.65 33.39 -23.13
CA ASP A 335 3.12 34.41 -24.09
C ASP A 335 2.58 33.78 -25.38
N ASP A 336 1.75 32.71 -25.22
CA ASP A 336 1.15 31.93 -26.32
C ASP A 336 2.15 31.24 -27.26
N LYS A 337 3.44 31.16 -26.86
CA LYS A 337 4.47 30.48 -27.64
C LYS A 337 4.96 29.22 -26.92
N LYS A 338 5.03 28.11 -27.65
CA LYS A 338 5.67 26.90 -27.20
C LYS A 338 7.18 27.07 -27.25
N ILE A 339 7.84 26.80 -26.11
CA ILE A 339 9.30 26.88 -25.97
C ILE A 339 9.77 25.53 -25.37
N THR A 340 10.77 24.93 -25.99
CA THR A 340 11.44 23.75 -25.43
C THR A 340 12.69 24.21 -24.72
N LEU A 341 12.80 23.83 -23.43
CA LEU A 341 13.97 24.10 -22.60
C LEU A 341 14.58 22.75 -22.20
N HIS A 342 15.89 22.70 -22.10
CA HIS A 342 16.62 21.53 -21.64
C HIS A 342 17.04 21.75 -20.20
N ILE A 343 16.66 20.83 -19.31
CA ILE A 343 16.91 20.92 -17.87
C ILE A 343 17.85 19.79 -17.46
N ALA A 344 18.99 20.15 -16.87
CA ALA A 344 19.88 19.19 -16.22
C ALA A 344 19.28 18.81 -14.86
N VAL A 345 18.76 17.60 -14.75
CA VAL A 345 18.17 17.08 -13.50
C VAL A 345 19.24 17.01 -12.43
N GLN A 346 18.98 17.60 -11.28
CA GLN A 346 19.82 17.49 -10.09
C GLN A 346 19.26 16.46 -9.10
N GLU A 347 20.02 16.12 -8.08
CA GLU A 347 19.50 15.32 -6.98
C GLU A 347 18.61 16.20 -6.07
N TYR A 348 17.50 15.63 -5.60
CA TYR A 348 16.62 16.29 -4.64
C TYR A 348 17.43 16.66 -3.38
N PRO A 349 17.37 17.91 -2.93
CA PRO A 349 18.12 18.34 -1.74
C PRO A 349 17.78 17.46 -0.52
N ALA A 350 18.79 16.96 0.17
CA ALA A 350 18.57 16.22 1.40
C ALA A 350 17.90 17.14 2.42
N THR A 351 16.74 16.75 2.90
CA THR A 351 16.13 17.36 4.09
C THR A 351 16.82 16.76 5.31
N ASN A 352 17.63 17.59 5.98
CA ASN A 352 18.24 17.25 7.27
C ASN A 352 17.17 17.03 8.35
#